data_f611ca0baf215129c297d66e023ed889
#
_entry.id   f611ca0baf215129c297d66e023ed889
#
_cell.length_a   1.000
_cell.length_b   1.000
_cell.length_c   1.000
_cell.angle_alpha   90.00
_cell.angle_beta   90.00
_cell.angle_gamma   90.00
#
_symmetry.space_group_name_H-M   'P 1'
#
loop_
_entity.id
_entity.type
_entity.pdbx_description
1 polymer ?
#
loop_
_entity_poly.entity_id
_entity_poly.type
_entity_poly.pdbx_seq_one_letter_code
_entity_poly.pdbx_strand_id
1 'polypeptide(L)'
;PIAPIPADQARFKLEKLAPGARYIRMRNATDKQMQIYLYEFAVTTKEDTSIDPVRLMYDKNLESVNTLTASSRITIDKEKDGSLELYLSGSPCSQVVVEGAPLKGKVKQVLYSGPANYIKLKKEALESVKALELYNAGSSPVNIHEIN
;
A
#
# COMPACT_ATOMS: atom_id res chain seq x y z
N PRO A 1 29.49 12.71 11.25
CA PRO A 1 28.19 13.19 11.63
C PRO A 1 27.56 13.84 10.41
N ILE A 2 26.33 13.48 10.13
CA ILE A 2 25.75 13.85 8.83
C ILE A 2 25.03 15.18 8.93
N ALA A 3 24.23 15.41 9.93
CA ALA A 3 23.62 16.71 10.21
C ALA A 3 22.93 16.71 11.59
N PRO A 4 22.84 17.85 12.26
CA PRO A 4 21.92 18.02 13.37
C PRO A 4 20.49 18.11 12.84
N ILE A 5 19.57 17.42 13.50
CA ILE A 5 18.14 17.54 13.24
C ILE A 5 17.62 18.66 14.14
N PRO A 6 17.03 19.74 13.60
CA PRO A 6 16.40 20.76 14.41
C PRO A 6 15.27 20.18 15.27
N ALA A 7 15.18 20.62 16.52
CA ALA A 7 14.23 20.06 17.49
C ALA A 7 12.76 20.39 17.17
N ASP A 8 12.52 21.35 16.32
CA ASP A 8 11.20 21.85 15.92
C ASP A 8 10.72 21.30 14.57
N GLN A 9 11.50 20.45 13.91
CA GLN A 9 11.10 19.89 12.63
C GLN A 9 10.30 18.59 12.79
N ALA A 10 9.08 18.61 12.27
CA ALA A 10 8.22 17.43 12.19
C ALA A 10 8.70 16.43 11.11
N ARG A 11 9.48 16.86 10.14
CA ARG A 11 10.04 16.03 9.08
C ARG A 11 11.47 16.43 8.78
N PHE A 12 12.36 15.45 8.72
CA PHE A 12 13.76 15.63 8.37
C PHE A 12 14.16 14.68 7.24
N LYS A 13 14.75 15.22 6.18
CA LYS A 13 15.22 14.45 5.03
C LYS A 13 16.73 14.55 4.93
N LEU A 14 17.41 13.41 4.86
CA LEU A 14 18.81 13.31 4.49
C LEU A 14 18.88 13.00 3.00
N GLU A 15 19.42 13.92 2.22
CA GLU A 15 19.49 13.75 0.75
C GLU A 15 20.66 12.87 0.29
N LYS A 16 21.70 12.72 1.11
CA LYS A 16 22.85 11.89 0.77
C LYS A 16 23.35 11.13 1.98
N LEU A 17 23.39 9.84 1.87
CA LEU A 17 24.12 8.96 2.78
C LEU A 17 25.53 8.71 2.22
N ALA A 18 26.52 8.51 3.11
CA ALA A 18 27.85 8.15 2.69
C ALA A 18 27.83 6.85 1.88
N PRO A 19 28.57 6.74 0.76
CA PRO A 19 28.68 5.50 0.01
C PRO A 19 29.10 4.35 0.92
N GLY A 20 28.38 3.22 0.84
CA GLY A 20 28.64 2.04 1.67
C GLY A 20 28.11 2.13 3.12
N ALA A 21 27.34 3.13 3.47
CA ALA A 21 26.69 3.19 4.78
C ALA A 21 25.75 2.00 4.96
N ARG A 22 25.99 1.20 6.00
CA ARG A 22 25.15 0.02 6.35
C ARG A 22 24.20 0.31 7.50
N TYR A 23 24.47 1.38 8.28
CA TYR A 23 23.72 1.72 9.48
C TYR A 23 23.47 3.21 9.55
N ILE A 24 22.32 3.58 10.02
CA ILE A 24 21.95 4.94 10.38
C ILE A 24 21.76 4.96 11.89
N ARG A 25 22.42 5.89 12.57
CA ARG A 25 22.27 6.09 14.00
C ARG A 25 21.79 7.51 14.29
N MET A 26 20.69 7.59 15.00
CA MET A 26 20.26 8.83 15.64
C MET A 26 20.72 8.84 17.10
N ARG A 27 21.20 9.98 17.57
CA ARG A 27 21.57 10.17 18.96
C ARG A 27 21.16 11.56 19.44
N ASN A 28 20.78 11.66 20.68
CA ASN A 28 20.67 12.93 21.34
C ASN A 28 22.08 13.53 21.46
N ALA A 29 22.28 14.74 20.91
CA ALA A 29 23.55 15.44 20.94
C ALA A 29 23.65 16.44 22.11
N THR A 30 22.61 16.52 22.96
CA THR A 30 22.57 17.42 24.11
C THR A 30 22.74 16.63 25.41
N ASP A 31 23.17 17.33 26.48
CA ASP A 31 23.26 16.76 27.83
C ASP A 31 21.89 16.65 28.53
N LYS A 32 20.82 17.14 27.89
CA LYS A 32 19.48 17.12 28.42
C LYS A 32 18.74 15.87 27.97
N GLN A 33 17.96 15.29 28.86
CA GLN A 33 17.04 14.22 28.51
C GLN A 33 16.03 14.76 27.50
N MET A 34 15.88 14.04 26.37
CA MET A 34 14.96 14.40 25.30
C MET A 34 14.09 13.19 24.98
N GLN A 35 12.83 13.42 24.82
CA GLN A 35 11.88 12.42 24.32
C GLN A 35 11.67 12.64 22.83
N ILE A 36 11.94 11.60 22.02
CA ILE A 36 11.81 11.64 20.57
C ILE A 36 10.72 10.65 20.20
N TYR A 37 9.70 11.12 19.51
CA TYR A 37 8.68 10.29 18.91
C TYR A 37 9.02 10.11 17.43
N LEU A 38 9.35 8.88 17.05
CA LEU A 38 9.60 8.52 15.66
C LEU A 38 8.34 7.90 15.08
N TYR A 39 7.63 8.63 14.24
CA TYR A 39 6.40 8.17 13.60
C TYR A 39 6.67 7.35 12.36
N GLU A 40 7.68 7.76 11.58
CA GLU A 40 8.04 7.11 10.34
C GLU A 40 9.54 7.22 10.07
N PHE A 41 10.11 6.17 9.56
CA PHE A 41 11.49 6.13 9.11
C PHE A 41 11.57 5.41 7.77
N ALA A 42 11.93 6.13 6.71
CA ALA A 42 12.09 5.57 5.38
C ALA A 42 13.51 5.81 4.87
N VAL A 43 14.10 4.80 4.25
CA VAL A 43 15.36 4.90 3.51
C VAL A 43 15.07 4.60 2.05
N THR A 44 15.30 5.59 1.20
CA THR A 44 15.16 5.44 -0.24
C THR A 44 16.53 5.45 -0.90
N THR A 45 16.77 4.57 -1.84
CA THR A 45 17.97 4.60 -2.69
C THR A 45 17.66 5.36 -3.99
N LYS A 46 18.68 5.79 -4.71
CA LYS A 46 18.48 6.46 -6.01
C LYS A 46 17.78 5.59 -7.06
N GLU A 47 17.81 4.27 -6.87
CA GLU A 47 17.11 3.30 -7.73
C GLU A 47 15.64 3.17 -7.36
N ASP A 48 15.26 3.53 -6.13
CA ASP A 48 13.88 3.55 -5.60
C ASP A 48 13.17 4.90 -5.77
N THR A 49 13.43 5.62 -6.82
CA THR A 49 12.57 6.76 -7.20
C THR A 49 11.26 6.31 -7.83
N SER A 50 11.13 5.04 -8.17
CA SER A 50 9.82 4.42 -8.35
C SER A 50 9.35 3.92 -6.98
N ILE A 51 8.48 4.68 -6.32
CA ILE A 51 7.64 4.16 -5.25
C ILE A 51 7.02 2.90 -5.84
N ASP A 52 7.30 1.74 -5.22
CA ASP A 52 6.65 0.50 -5.64
C ASP A 52 5.13 0.75 -5.62
N PRO A 53 4.45 0.73 -6.76
CA PRO A 53 3.03 1.04 -6.82
C PRO A 53 2.21 0.18 -5.88
N VAL A 54 2.67 -1.04 -5.57
CA VAL A 54 2.04 -1.94 -4.61
C VAL A 54 2.04 -1.34 -3.21
N ARG A 55 3.10 -0.66 -2.79
CA ARG A 55 3.16 -0.02 -1.47
C ARG A 55 2.18 1.13 -1.29
N LEU A 56 1.84 1.84 -2.37
CA LEU A 56 0.83 2.90 -2.32
C LEU A 56 -0.57 2.40 -1.99
N MET A 57 -0.83 1.12 -2.18
CA MET A 57 -2.12 0.52 -1.87
C MET A 57 -2.27 0.14 -0.38
N TYR A 58 -1.18 0.22 0.40
CA TYR A 58 -1.14 -0.21 1.81
C TYR A 58 -0.47 0.84 2.72
N ASP A 59 -0.42 2.09 2.29
CA ASP A 59 0.31 3.16 3.00
C ASP A 59 -0.55 3.96 3.98
N LYS A 60 -1.83 3.57 4.12
CA LYS A 60 -2.85 4.25 4.94
C LYS A 60 -3.06 5.72 4.56
N ASN A 61 -2.84 6.03 3.30
CA ASN A 61 -3.00 7.37 2.75
C ASN A 61 -3.94 7.36 1.55
N LEU A 62 -5.18 7.78 1.74
CA LEU A 62 -6.20 7.83 0.68
C LEU A 62 -5.89 8.83 -0.44
N GLU A 63 -4.89 9.70 -0.28
CA GLU A 63 -4.45 10.64 -1.30
C GLU A 63 -3.43 10.01 -2.27
N SER A 64 -2.73 8.96 -1.84
CA SER A 64 -1.87 8.18 -2.72
C SER A 64 -2.70 7.33 -3.66
N VAL A 65 -2.21 7.12 -4.87
CA VAL A 65 -2.96 6.44 -5.92
C VAL A 65 -2.06 5.48 -6.68
N ASN A 66 -2.50 4.24 -6.79
CA ASN A 66 -2.00 3.30 -7.78
C ASN A 66 -3.07 3.10 -8.87
N THR A 67 -2.69 3.23 -10.12
CA THR A 67 -3.63 3.14 -11.24
C THR A 67 -3.59 1.77 -11.89
N LEU A 68 -4.71 1.07 -11.85
CA LEU A 68 -4.92 -0.20 -12.52
C LEU A 68 -5.48 0.05 -13.92
N THR A 69 -4.68 -0.16 -14.94
CA THR A 69 -5.09 0.04 -16.34
C THR A 69 -6.14 -0.98 -16.78
N ALA A 70 -6.81 -0.70 -17.90
CA ALA A 70 -7.82 -1.60 -18.46
C ALA A 70 -7.26 -3.01 -18.68
N SER A 71 -8.03 -4.02 -18.38
CA SER A 71 -7.68 -5.45 -18.50
C SER A 71 -6.48 -5.90 -17.65
N SER A 72 -6.00 -5.07 -16.74
CA SER A 72 -4.91 -5.42 -15.83
C SER A 72 -5.42 -6.11 -14.56
N ARG A 73 -4.52 -6.89 -13.94
CA ARG A 73 -4.76 -7.62 -12.69
C ARG A 73 -3.66 -7.32 -11.69
N ILE A 74 -4.02 -7.28 -10.43
CA ILE A 74 -3.05 -7.27 -9.32
C ILE A 74 -3.44 -8.32 -8.30
N THR A 75 -2.44 -8.87 -7.63
CA THR A 75 -2.64 -9.72 -6.46
C THR A 75 -2.84 -8.82 -5.24
N ILE A 76 -3.81 -9.17 -4.41
CA ILE A 76 -4.10 -8.48 -3.16
C ILE A 76 -3.60 -9.38 -2.02
N ASP A 77 -2.85 -8.81 -1.10
CA ASP A 77 -2.46 -9.51 0.11
C ASP A 77 -3.68 -9.73 0.99
N LYS A 78 -3.82 -10.96 1.44
CA LYS A 78 -4.90 -11.36 2.32
C LYS A 78 -4.37 -11.46 3.74
N GLU A 79 -4.85 -10.60 4.63
CA GLU A 79 -4.62 -10.78 6.06
C GLU A 79 -5.34 -12.04 6.56
N LYS A 80 -4.71 -12.74 7.50
CA LYS A 80 -5.23 -14.05 7.98
C LYS A 80 -6.55 -13.94 8.73
N ASP A 81 -6.79 -12.80 9.37
CA ASP A 81 -7.93 -12.61 10.26
C ASP A 81 -8.55 -11.23 10.06
N GLY A 82 -9.60 -11.13 9.25
CA GLY A 82 -10.30 -9.86 9.11
C GLY A 82 -11.22 -9.76 7.89
N SER A 83 -11.83 -8.61 7.72
CA SER A 83 -12.46 -8.16 6.49
C SER A 83 -11.42 -7.49 5.60
N LEU A 84 -11.69 -7.44 4.31
CA LEU A 84 -10.88 -6.68 3.36
C LEU A 84 -11.66 -5.46 2.90
N GLU A 85 -11.06 -4.30 2.96
CA GLU A 85 -11.62 -3.04 2.50
C GLU A 85 -10.79 -2.48 1.35
N LEU A 86 -11.46 -2.20 0.23
CA LEU A 86 -10.84 -1.62 -0.97
C LEU A 86 -11.42 -0.23 -1.20
N TYR A 87 -10.57 0.77 -1.22
CA TYR A 87 -10.93 2.16 -1.53
C TYR A 87 -10.53 2.44 -2.97
N LEU A 88 -11.50 2.38 -3.87
CA LEU A 88 -11.30 2.53 -5.31
C LEU A 88 -12.05 3.75 -5.84
N SER A 89 -11.56 4.29 -6.95
CA SER A 89 -12.32 5.25 -7.75
C SER A 89 -12.09 5.02 -9.25
N GLY A 90 -13.04 5.43 -10.04
CA GLY A 90 -12.97 5.29 -11.49
C GLY A 90 -14.07 6.08 -12.17
N SER A 91 -14.15 5.99 -13.49
CA SER A 91 -15.27 6.55 -14.25
C SER A 91 -16.58 5.86 -13.85
N PRO A 92 -17.74 6.49 -14.09
CA PRO A 92 -19.06 5.88 -13.81
C PRO A 92 -19.27 4.52 -14.52
N CYS A 93 -18.53 4.27 -15.60
CA CYS A 93 -18.57 3.01 -16.36
C CYS A 93 -17.44 2.05 -16.01
N SER A 94 -16.66 2.34 -14.96
CA SER A 94 -15.61 1.42 -14.51
C SER A 94 -16.20 0.12 -13.99
N GLN A 95 -15.53 -0.99 -14.28
CA GLN A 95 -15.94 -2.31 -13.85
C GLN A 95 -14.74 -3.01 -13.23
N VAL A 96 -14.90 -3.44 -11.99
CA VAL A 96 -13.88 -4.24 -11.30
C VAL A 96 -14.44 -5.57 -10.84
N VAL A 97 -13.57 -6.55 -10.81
CA VAL A 97 -13.87 -7.89 -10.31
C VAL A 97 -12.84 -8.25 -9.26
N VAL A 98 -13.29 -8.71 -8.10
CA VAL A 98 -12.41 -9.33 -7.10
C VAL A 98 -12.66 -10.84 -7.18
N GLU A 99 -11.59 -11.55 -7.49
CA GLU A 99 -11.59 -13.01 -7.63
C GLU A 99 -10.77 -13.66 -6.52
N GLY A 100 -11.28 -14.72 -5.95
CA GLY A 100 -10.56 -15.54 -4.99
C GLY A 100 -10.16 -16.89 -5.57
N ALA A 101 -8.88 -17.27 -5.44
CA ALA A 101 -8.43 -18.62 -5.70
C ALA A 101 -8.91 -19.54 -4.57
N PRO A 102 -9.67 -20.62 -4.84
CA PRO A 102 -10.24 -21.45 -3.80
C PRO A 102 -9.16 -22.23 -3.04
N LEU A 103 -9.45 -22.59 -1.78
CA LEU A 103 -8.58 -23.48 -0.98
C LEU A 103 -8.46 -24.86 -1.61
N LYS A 104 -9.55 -25.35 -2.22
CA LYS A 104 -9.61 -26.62 -2.95
C LYS A 104 -10.23 -26.41 -4.32
N GLY A 105 -9.64 -27.05 -5.34
CA GLY A 105 -10.12 -26.93 -6.71
C GLY A 105 -9.33 -25.93 -7.54
N LYS A 106 -9.80 -25.68 -8.77
CA LYS A 106 -9.09 -24.81 -9.75
C LYS A 106 -9.93 -23.62 -10.21
N VAL A 107 -11.23 -23.60 -9.92
CA VAL A 107 -12.12 -22.54 -10.41
C VAL A 107 -12.10 -21.38 -9.43
N LYS A 108 -11.71 -20.20 -9.90
CA LYS A 108 -11.75 -18.97 -9.12
C LYS A 108 -13.20 -18.60 -8.77
N GLN A 109 -13.39 -18.03 -7.59
CA GLN A 109 -14.68 -17.52 -7.12
C GLN A 109 -14.71 -16.01 -7.32
N VAL A 110 -15.78 -15.48 -7.91
CA VAL A 110 -16.02 -14.04 -7.96
C VAL A 110 -16.63 -13.62 -6.63
N LEU A 111 -15.88 -12.79 -5.89
CA LEU A 111 -16.31 -12.26 -4.59
C LEU A 111 -16.99 -10.90 -4.73
N TYR A 112 -16.64 -10.16 -5.77
CA TYR A 112 -17.26 -8.90 -6.15
C TYR A 112 -17.17 -8.68 -7.65
N SER A 113 -18.21 -8.10 -8.23
CA SER A 113 -18.23 -7.61 -9.61
C SER A 113 -19.13 -6.39 -9.68
N GLY A 114 -18.57 -5.24 -10.08
CA GLY A 114 -19.31 -3.98 -10.14
C GLY A 114 -18.41 -2.76 -10.36
N PRO A 115 -18.96 -1.56 -10.13
CA PRO A 115 -18.21 -0.31 -10.32
C PRO A 115 -17.04 -0.18 -9.35
N ALA A 116 -16.01 0.57 -9.74
CA ALA A 116 -14.90 0.92 -8.88
C ALA A 116 -15.34 1.96 -7.84
N ASN A 117 -15.57 1.52 -6.63
CA ASN A 117 -15.93 2.33 -5.48
C ASN A 117 -15.39 1.68 -4.19
N TYR A 118 -15.88 2.10 -3.03
CA TYR A 118 -15.59 1.39 -1.79
C TYR A 118 -16.22 -0.02 -1.79
N ILE A 119 -15.39 -1.03 -1.55
CA ILE A 119 -15.79 -2.44 -1.49
C ILE A 119 -15.36 -3.01 -0.15
N LYS A 120 -16.26 -3.67 0.54
CA LYS A 120 -15.97 -4.40 1.77
C LYS A 120 -16.31 -5.88 1.60
N LEU A 121 -15.30 -6.72 1.68
CA LEU A 121 -15.45 -8.17 1.70
C LEU A 121 -15.43 -8.66 3.14
N LYS A 122 -16.42 -9.43 3.52
CA LYS A 122 -16.54 -10.01 4.86
C LYS A 122 -15.58 -11.18 5.05
N LYS A 123 -15.19 -11.42 6.28
CA LYS A 123 -14.31 -12.51 6.69
C LYS A 123 -14.75 -13.87 6.12
N GLU A 124 -16.04 -14.19 6.16
CA GLU A 124 -16.59 -15.46 5.71
C GLU A 124 -16.30 -15.71 4.21
N ALA A 125 -16.37 -14.66 3.38
CA ALA A 125 -16.02 -14.77 1.97
C ALA A 125 -14.53 -15.02 1.76
N LEU A 126 -13.69 -14.43 2.62
CA LEU A 126 -12.25 -14.56 2.54
C LEU A 126 -11.72 -15.90 3.06
N GLU A 127 -12.41 -16.54 4.00
CA GLU A 127 -12.02 -17.84 4.53
C GLU A 127 -12.07 -18.96 3.49
N SER A 128 -12.88 -18.79 2.44
CA SER A 128 -13.04 -19.79 1.37
C SER A 128 -11.92 -19.77 0.32
N VAL A 129 -11.05 -18.75 0.34
CA VAL A 129 -10.03 -18.52 -0.69
C VAL A 129 -8.64 -18.39 -0.09
N LYS A 130 -7.60 -18.79 -0.85
CA LYS A 130 -6.19 -18.71 -0.44
C LYS A 130 -5.45 -17.50 -0.97
N ALA A 131 -5.92 -16.92 -2.06
CA ALA A 131 -5.33 -15.73 -2.70
C ALA A 131 -6.43 -14.92 -3.36
N LEU A 132 -6.21 -13.62 -3.47
CA LEU A 132 -7.13 -12.65 -4.05
C LEU A 132 -6.49 -11.93 -5.22
N GLU A 133 -7.29 -11.61 -6.23
CA GLU A 133 -6.90 -10.76 -7.35
C GLU A 133 -7.97 -9.69 -7.57
N LEU A 134 -7.53 -8.47 -7.81
CA LEU A 134 -8.36 -7.37 -8.32
C LEU A 134 -8.11 -7.25 -9.82
N TYR A 135 -9.16 -7.31 -10.61
CA TYR A 135 -9.14 -7.22 -12.05
C TYR A 135 -9.96 -6.00 -12.51
N ASN A 136 -9.35 -5.14 -13.34
CA ASN A 136 -10.09 -4.09 -14.04
C ASN A 136 -10.71 -4.68 -15.31
N ALA A 137 -11.98 -5.02 -15.24
CA ALA A 137 -12.75 -5.59 -16.35
C ALA A 137 -13.29 -4.50 -17.30
N GLY A 138 -13.16 -3.23 -16.94
CA GLY A 138 -13.60 -2.09 -17.75
C GLY A 138 -12.55 -1.65 -18.75
N SER A 139 -12.93 -0.66 -19.58
CA SER A 139 -12.07 -0.02 -20.56
C SER A 139 -11.34 1.23 -20.04
N SER A 140 -11.76 1.74 -18.90
CA SER A 140 -11.18 2.93 -18.26
C SER A 140 -10.27 2.55 -17.09
N PRO A 141 -9.24 3.35 -16.80
CA PRO A 141 -8.39 3.14 -15.64
C PRO A 141 -9.20 3.19 -14.33
N VAL A 142 -8.75 2.42 -13.36
CA VAL A 142 -9.27 2.41 -11.99
C VAL A 142 -8.14 2.82 -11.05
N ASN A 143 -8.42 3.75 -10.16
CA ASN A 143 -7.49 4.17 -9.12
C ASN A 143 -7.72 3.34 -7.85
N ILE A 144 -6.64 2.86 -7.27
CA ILE A 144 -6.61 2.18 -6.00
C ILE A 144 -5.97 3.14 -5.01
N HIS A 145 -6.76 3.57 -4.03
CA HIS A 145 -6.31 4.51 -3.00
C HIS A 145 -5.77 3.78 -1.79
N GLU A 146 -6.44 2.71 -1.37
CA GLU A 146 -6.03 1.96 -0.18
C GLU A 146 -6.65 0.56 -0.19
N ILE A 147 -5.94 -0.39 0.41
CA ILE A 147 -6.37 -1.76 0.69
C ILE A 147 -6.08 -2.05 2.17
N ASN A 148 -7.12 -2.33 2.97
CA ASN A 148 -7.03 -2.58 4.41
C ASN A 148 -7.61 -3.93 4.81
#